data_c41f80bccd136f1105d25a745efc2707
#
_entry.id   c41f80bccd136f1105d25a745efc2707
#
_cell.length_a   1.000
_cell.length_b   1.000
_cell.length_c   1.000
_cell.angle_alpha   90.00
_cell.angle_beta   90.00
_cell.angle_gamma   90.00
#
_symmetry.space_group_name_H-M   'P 1'
#
loop_
_entity.id
_entity.type
_entity.pdbx_description
1 polymer ?
#
loop_
_entity_poly.entity_id
_entity_poly.type
_entity_poly.pdbx_seq_one_letter_code
_entity_poly.pdbx_strand_id
1 'polypeptide(L)'
;MQIVDILKAAQQQNSSDIHIAPGNPVMLRIDGMLVPQGNQVLSNVETDNLLSPIVPQELKDVLKKNGELDFAFSVEGFSRVRANVFRQRGS
;
A
#
# COMPACT_ATOMS: atom_id res chain seq x y z
N MET A 1 7.70 -9.51 -2.97
CA MET A 1 7.21 -8.35 -3.73
C MET A 1 7.74 -7.09 -3.10
N GLN A 2 8.23 -6.17 -3.89
CA GLN A 2 8.73 -4.90 -3.39
C GLN A 2 7.87 -3.75 -3.90
N ILE A 3 7.93 -2.61 -3.20
CA ILE A 3 7.09 -1.46 -3.55
C ILE A 3 7.35 -0.97 -4.98
N VAL A 4 8.60 -1.05 -5.44
CA VAL A 4 8.94 -0.60 -6.80
C VAL A 4 8.21 -1.44 -7.87
N ASP A 5 8.01 -2.72 -7.61
CA ASP A 5 7.31 -3.61 -8.54
C ASP A 5 5.84 -3.21 -8.65
N ILE A 6 5.25 -2.83 -7.52
CA ILE A 6 3.85 -2.38 -7.48
C ILE A 6 3.71 -1.05 -8.21
N LEU A 7 4.66 -0.13 -8.01
CA LEU A 7 4.64 1.17 -8.69
C LEU A 7 4.72 1.01 -10.20
N LYS A 8 5.58 0.11 -10.67
CA LYS A 8 5.70 -0.16 -12.10
C LYS A 8 4.42 -0.77 -12.66
N ALA A 9 3.83 -1.71 -11.96
CA ALA A 9 2.57 -2.33 -12.38
C ALA A 9 1.45 -1.30 -12.47
N ALA A 10 1.39 -0.40 -11.49
CA ALA A 10 0.40 0.66 -11.46
C ALA A 10 0.56 1.61 -12.65
N GLN A 11 1.79 1.97 -12.97
CA GLN A 11 2.08 2.83 -14.11
C GLN A 11 1.69 2.17 -15.42
N GLN A 12 2.01 0.90 -15.60
CA GLN A 12 1.71 0.16 -16.82
C GLN A 12 0.21 0.03 -17.07
N GLN A 13 -0.57 -0.02 -15.99
CA GLN A 13 -2.03 -0.19 -16.07
C GLN A 13 -2.79 1.11 -15.91
N ASN A 14 -2.10 2.24 -15.87
CA ASN A 14 -2.72 3.58 -15.69
C ASN A 14 -3.58 3.64 -14.43
N SER A 15 -3.09 3.07 -13.34
CA SER A 15 -3.79 3.12 -12.07
C SER A 15 -3.75 4.53 -11.47
N SER A 16 -4.86 4.98 -10.94
CA SER A 16 -4.91 6.28 -10.24
C SER A 16 -4.46 6.17 -8.79
N ASP A 17 -4.70 5.03 -8.16
CA ASP A 17 -4.38 4.79 -6.77
C ASP A 17 -3.88 3.37 -6.57
N ILE A 18 -3.05 3.18 -5.55
CA ILE A 18 -2.62 1.86 -5.08
C ILE A 18 -3.13 1.70 -3.67
N HIS A 19 -3.83 0.59 -3.40
CA HIS A 19 -4.35 0.29 -2.07
C HIS A 19 -3.58 -0.88 -1.47
N ILE A 20 -2.99 -0.66 -0.32
CA ILE A 20 -2.20 -1.64 0.41
C ILE A 20 -2.76 -1.78 1.81
N ALA A 21 -3.25 -2.98 2.15
CA ALA A 21 -3.83 -3.24 3.46
C ALA A 21 -3.63 -4.72 3.82
N PRO A 22 -3.36 -5.03 5.10
CA PRO A 22 -3.27 -6.43 5.52
C PRO A 22 -4.62 -7.13 5.37
N GLY A 23 -4.59 -8.42 5.08
CA GLY A 23 -5.80 -9.21 4.85
C GLY A 23 -6.33 -9.14 3.43
N ASN A 24 -5.64 -8.41 2.55
CA ASN A 24 -6.02 -8.24 1.16
C ASN A 24 -4.80 -8.36 0.26
N PRO A 25 -4.98 -8.71 -1.02
CA PRO A 25 -3.90 -8.51 -1.98
C PRO A 25 -3.72 -7.02 -2.25
N VAL A 26 -2.61 -6.66 -2.87
CA VAL A 26 -2.44 -5.30 -3.38
C VAL A 26 -3.53 -5.03 -4.41
N MET A 27 -4.21 -3.88 -4.29
CA MET A 27 -5.29 -3.50 -5.19
C MET A 27 -4.89 -2.24 -5.94
N LEU A 28 -5.18 -2.20 -7.22
CA LEU A 28 -5.01 -0.99 -8.04
C LEU A 28 -6.38 -0.46 -8.43
N ARG A 29 -6.54 0.86 -8.39
CA ARG A 29 -7.77 1.48 -8.92
C ARG A 29 -7.54 1.78 -10.39
N ILE A 30 -8.28 1.09 -11.24
CA ILE A 30 -8.19 1.20 -12.70
C ILE A 30 -9.60 1.52 -13.21
N ASP A 31 -9.74 2.66 -13.88
CA ASP A 31 -11.04 3.12 -14.40
C ASP A 31 -12.12 3.14 -13.31
N GLY A 32 -11.74 3.57 -12.11
CA GLY A 32 -12.66 3.67 -10.98
C GLY A 32 -12.93 2.38 -10.24
N MET A 33 -12.38 1.26 -10.68
CA MET A 33 -12.59 -0.05 -10.05
C MET A 33 -11.32 -0.54 -9.37
N LEU A 34 -11.47 -1.17 -8.21
CA LEU A 34 -10.35 -1.81 -7.54
C LEU A 34 -10.10 -3.19 -8.15
N VAL A 35 -8.88 -3.39 -8.62
CA VAL A 35 -8.47 -4.63 -9.30
C VAL A 35 -7.33 -5.26 -8.50
N PRO A 36 -7.46 -6.52 -8.07
CA PRO A 36 -6.39 -7.18 -7.31
C PRO A 36 -5.18 -7.47 -8.20
N GLN A 37 -4.00 -7.32 -7.63
CA GLN A 37 -2.75 -7.65 -8.29
C GLN A 37 -2.25 -8.97 -7.72
N GLY A 38 -2.59 -10.07 -8.38
CA GLY A 38 -2.25 -11.41 -7.93
C GLY A 38 -3.18 -11.89 -6.83
N ASN A 39 -2.83 -13.03 -6.26
CA ASN A 39 -3.66 -13.72 -5.28
C ASN A 39 -3.06 -13.70 -3.87
N GLN A 40 -1.90 -13.11 -3.71
CA GLN A 40 -1.23 -13.11 -2.41
C GLN A 40 -1.86 -12.10 -1.48
N VAL A 41 -2.45 -12.62 -0.41
CA VAL A 41 -3.04 -11.80 0.65
C VAL A 41 -1.90 -11.37 1.58
N LEU A 42 -1.82 -10.08 1.85
CA LEU A 42 -0.75 -9.53 2.68
C LEU A 42 -1.02 -9.78 4.16
N SER A 43 0.02 -10.22 4.86
CA SER A 43 0.02 -10.25 6.33
C SER A 43 0.40 -8.88 6.87
N ASN A 44 0.28 -8.68 8.19
CA ASN A 44 0.74 -7.45 8.83
C ASN A 44 2.23 -7.23 8.59
N VAL A 45 3.03 -8.30 8.73
CA VAL A 45 4.48 -8.22 8.54
C VAL A 45 4.83 -7.87 7.10
N GLU A 46 4.16 -8.51 6.14
CA GLU A 46 4.40 -8.23 4.73
C GLU A 46 4.02 -6.79 4.36
N THR A 47 2.92 -6.30 4.91
CA THR A 47 2.49 -4.92 4.69
C THR A 47 3.52 -3.94 5.26
N ASP A 48 3.98 -4.17 6.49
CA ASP A 48 5.00 -3.34 7.11
C ASP A 48 6.30 -3.35 6.30
N ASN A 49 6.74 -4.53 5.86
CA ASN A 49 7.98 -4.64 5.07
C ASN A 49 7.86 -3.95 3.72
N LEU A 50 6.70 -4.06 3.10
CA LEU A 50 6.45 -3.45 1.80
C LEU A 50 6.51 -1.92 1.88
N LEU A 51 5.93 -1.36 2.94
CA LEU A 51 5.81 0.09 3.10
C LEU A 51 6.99 0.73 3.82
N SER A 52 7.79 -0.05 4.53
CA SER A 52 8.89 0.47 5.33
C SER A 52 9.84 1.41 4.56
N PRO A 53 10.22 1.12 3.29
CA PRO A 53 11.13 2.00 2.57
C PRO A 53 10.56 3.38 2.25
N ILE A 54 9.23 3.54 2.25
CA ILE A 54 8.59 4.77 1.78
C ILE A 54 7.82 5.52 2.87
N VAL A 55 7.59 4.89 4.02
CA VAL A 55 6.85 5.52 5.11
C VAL A 55 7.83 6.21 6.06
N PRO A 56 7.72 7.54 6.26
CA PRO A 56 8.56 8.25 7.22
C PRO A 56 8.34 7.75 8.64
N GLN A 57 9.34 7.90 9.48
CA GLN A 57 9.30 7.41 10.85
C GLN A 57 8.12 8.01 11.64
N GLU A 58 7.82 9.28 11.42
CA GLU A 58 6.70 9.94 12.10
C GLU A 58 5.38 9.24 11.81
N LEU A 59 5.18 8.79 10.57
CA LEU A 59 3.97 8.08 10.19
C LEU A 59 3.95 6.65 10.73
N LYS A 60 5.12 6.02 10.84
CA LYS A 60 5.21 4.70 11.47
C LYS A 60 4.78 4.78 12.93
N ASP A 61 5.14 5.87 13.62
CA ASP A 61 4.75 6.08 15.00
C ASP A 61 3.24 6.29 15.12
N VAL A 62 2.64 7.01 14.18
CA VAL A 62 1.19 7.20 14.13
C VAL A 62 0.48 5.86 13.95
N LEU A 63 0.98 5.04 13.04
CA LEU A 63 0.42 3.70 12.81
C LEU A 63 0.48 2.85 14.07
N LYS A 64 1.62 2.88 14.76
CA LYS A 64 1.83 2.12 15.98
C LYS A 64 0.88 2.57 17.08
N LYS A 65 0.66 3.88 17.21
CA LYS A 65 -0.18 4.46 18.25
C LYS A 65 -1.67 4.27 17.97
N ASN A 66 -2.09 4.53 16.74
CA ASN A 66 -3.52 4.56 16.37
C ASN A 66 -4.03 3.24 15.78
N GLY A 67 -3.13 2.36 15.36
CA GLY A 67 -3.51 1.11 14.73
C GLY A 67 -3.90 1.24 13.27
N GLU A 68 -3.91 2.44 12.73
CA GLU A 68 -4.20 2.66 11.32
C GLU A 68 -3.48 3.90 10.80
N LEU A 69 -3.26 3.91 9.50
CA LEU A 69 -2.62 5.02 8.81
C LEU A 69 -3.14 5.06 7.39
N ASP A 70 -3.69 6.21 6.99
CA ASP A 70 -4.08 6.48 5.62
C ASP A 70 -3.25 7.65 5.13
N PHE A 71 -2.44 7.44 4.11
CA PHE A 71 -1.59 8.50 3.59
C PHE A 71 -1.47 8.40 2.07
N ALA A 72 -1.14 9.52 1.45
CA ALA A 72 -0.93 9.57 0.02
C ALA A 72 0.40 10.27 -0.25
N PHE A 73 1.10 9.80 -1.28
CA PHE A 73 2.35 10.40 -1.69
C PHE A 73 2.52 10.24 -3.20
N SER A 74 3.37 11.06 -3.76
CA SER A 74 3.72 10.97 -5.18
C SER A 74 5.15 10.49 -5.30
N VAL A 75 5.39 9.57 -6.23
CA VAL A 75 6.72 9.08 -6.54
C VAL A 75 7.06 9.57 -7.94
N GLU A 76 8.24 10.18 -8.10
CA GLU A 76 8.66 10.71 -9.38
C GLU A 76 8.59 9.64 -10.47
N GLY A 77 7.93 9.97 -11.56
CA GLY A 77 7.75 9.05 -12.68
C GLY A 77 6.61 8.07 -12.53
N PHE A 78 5.86 8.12 -11.41
CA PHE A 78 4.78 7.19 -11.15
C PHE A 78 3.49 7.89 -10.76
N SER A 79 2.41 7.15 -10.79
CA SER A 79 1.11 7.62 -10.35
C SER A 79 1.12 7.88 -8.85
N ARG A 80 0.09 8.58 -8.38
CA ARG A 80 -0.11 8.82 -6.98
C ARG A 80 -0.36 7.49 -6.25
N VAL A 81 0.29 7.33 -5.11
CA VAL A 81 0.11 6.15 -4.26
C VAL A 81 -0.72 6.55 -3.06
N ARG A 82 -1.81 5.83 -2.84
CA ARG A 82 -2.61 5.97 -1.63
C ARG A 82 -2.51 4.67 -0.85
N ALA A 83 -1.92 4.74 0.33
CA ALA A 83 -1.74 3.57 1.16
C ALA A 83 -2.66 3.66 2.38
N ASN A 84 -3.45 2.62 2.58
CA ASN A 84 -4.27 2.47 3.77
C ASN A 84 -3.74 1.27 4.51
N VAL A 85 -3.14 1.53 5.67
CA VAL A 85 -2.52 0.50 6.48
C VAL A 85 -3.23 0.45 7.82
N PHE A 86 -3.57 -0.76 8.25
CA PHE A 86 -4.12 -0.92 9.59
C PHE A 86 -3.60 -2.23 10.18
N ARG A 87 -3.52 -2.26 11.49
CA ARG A 87 -3.10 -3.45 12.23
C ARG A 87 -4.30 -4.04 12.93
N GLN A 88 -4.44 -5.35 12.77
CA GLN A 88 -5.47 -6.09 13.50
C GLN A 88 -4.98 -6.33 14.92
N ARG A 89 -5.85 -6.10 15.88
CA ARG A 89 -5.54 -6.36 17.27
C ARG A 89 -5.41 -7.86 17.50
N GLY A 90 -4.45 -8.24 18.34
CA GLY A 90 -4.26 -9.63 18.72
C GLY A 90 -3.48 -10.46 17.71
N SER A 91 -2.91 -9.82 16.72
CA SER A 91 -2.10 -10.52 15.72
C SER A 91 -0.65 -10.11 15.80
#